data_a0737de4caf264fcf4b3bb4251e43614
#
_entry.id   a0737de4caf264fcf4b3bb4251e43614
#
_cell.length_a   1.000
_cell.length_b   1.000
_cell.length_c   1.000
_cell.angle_alpha   90.00
_cell.angle_beta   90.00
_cell.angle_gamma   90.00
#
_symmetry.space_group_name_H-M   'P 1'
#
loop_
_entity.id
_entity.type
_entity.pdbx_description
1 polymer ?
#
loop_
_entity_poly.entity_id
_entity_poly.type
_entity_poly.pdbx_seq_one_letter_code
_entity_poly.pdbx_strand_id
1 'polypeptide(L)'
;MLGFSTILYNTKFMDTYYTIEEKYLQAVDKLSYGKTTKGLKLLNEIISNDPLYARAHHQLGMLYYYEVKDYQTAGYHFKTCMELEPSFPDNYTHYLDLLVFLNMEKLVNNVSVKALNTPGVDTAEVYSLLGLFHEKSKDWTKALINYQKAFMEVTDHNDKIDIEQSIKRIRSKMKHTLAYTYQITE
;
A
#
# COMPACT_ATOMS: atom_id res chain seq x y z
N MET A 1 43.74 -34.69 -49.56
CA MET A 1 42.62 -33.77 -49.40
C MET A 1 41.85 -34.20 -48.19
N LEU A 2 42.09 -33.52 -47.06
CA LEU A 2 41.42 -33.81 -45.80
C LEU A 2 40.31 -32.76 -45.62
N GLY A 3 39.06 -33.22 -45.67
CA GLY A 3 37.90 -32.34 -45.45
C GLY A 3 37.71 -32.02 -43.97
N PHE A 4 37.83 -30.75 -43.61
CA PHE A 4 37.46 -30.26 -42.29
C PHE A 4 35.94 -30.17 -42.17
N SER A 5 35.38 -31.10 -41.41
CA SER A 5 33.95 -31.04 -41.01
C SER A 5 33.80 -30.00 -39.93
N THR A 6 33.23 -28.85 -40.28
CA THR A 6 32.91 -27.78 -39.31
C THR A 6 31.70 -28.21 -38.47
N ILE A 7 31.97 -28.64 -37.25
CA ILE A 7 30.88 -28.88 -36.26
C ILE A 7 30.37 -27.54 -35.80
N LEU A 8 29.22 -27.14 -36.33
CA LEU A 8 28.43 -26.01 -35.82
C LEU A 8 27.87 -26.40 -34.44
N TYR A 9 28.50 -25.90 -33.40
CA TYR A 9 27.91 -25.92 -32.08
C TYR A 9 26.67 -25.01 -32.08
N ASN A 10 25.52 -25.65 -32.18
CA ASN A 10 24.24 -25.03 -32.01
C ASN A 10 24.13 -24.70 -30.49
N THR A 11 24.58 -23.51 -30.09
CA THR A 11 24.34 -22.98 -28.77
C THR A 11 22.84 -22.69 -28.64
N LYS A 12 22.08 -23.75 -28.34
CA LYS A 12 20.71 -23.62 -27.89
C LYS A 12 20.77 -22.81 -26.63
N PHE A 13 20.36 -21.54 -26.71
CA PHE A 13 20.09 -20.76 -25.53
C PHE A 13 19.17 -21.60 -24.63
N MET A 14 19.67 -22.07 -23.50
CA MET A 14 18.82 -22.61 -22.47
C MET A 14 17.98 -21.43 -21.99
N ASP A 15 16.77 -21.32 -22.51
CA ASP A 15 15.74 -20.49 -21.91
C ASP A 15 15.59 -21.01 -20.48
N THR A 16 16.17 -20.29 -19.54
CA THR A 16 16.03 -20.57 -18.13
C THR A 16 14.58 -20.22 -17.80
N TYR A 17 13.72 -21.25 -17.76
CA TYR A 17 12.34 -21.08 -17.35
C TYR A 17 12.34 -20.76 -15.86
N TYR A 18 12.29 -19.47 -15.55
CA TYR A 18 12.08 -19.03 -14.17
C TYR A 18 10.67 -19.42 -13.71
N THR A 19 10.58 -19.92 -12.49
CA THR A 19 9.30 -20.08 -11.82
C THR A 19 8.63 -18.71 -11.62
N ILE A 20 7.33 -18.69 -11.39
CA ILE A 20 6.60 -17.45 -11.10
C ILE A 20 7.21 -16.72 -9.89
N GLU A 21 7.58 -17.48 -8.85
CA GLU A 21 8.24 -16.93 -7.65
C GLU A 21 9.60 -16.29 -7.97
N GLU A 22 10.43 -16.94 -8.77
CA GLU A 22 11.72 -16.39 -9.19
C GLU A 22 11.55 -15.12 -10.03
N LYS A 23 10.56 -15.07 -10.92
CA LYS A 23 10.22 -13.87 -11.67
C LYS A 23 9.73 -12.75 -10.76
N TYR A 24 8.93 -13.09 -9.74
CA TYR A 24 8.47 -12.12 -8.75
C TYR A 24 9.65 -11.51 -7.97
N LEU A 25 10.56 -12.33 -7.46
CA LEU A 25 11.76 -11.86 -6.77
C LEU A 25 12.62 -10.98 -7.67
N GLN A 26 12.77 -11.33 -8.95
CA GLN A 26 13.46 -10.48 -9.92
C GLN A 26 12.74 -9.15 -10.14
N ALA A 27 11.40 -9.15 -10.20
CA ALA A 27 10.63 -7.91 -10.33
C ALA A 27 10.85 -6.98 -9.15
N VAL A 28 10.76 -7.51 -7.92
CA VAL A 28 11.01 -6.77 -6.68
C VAL A 28 12.45 -6.22 -6.65
N ASP A 29 13.45 -7.03 -7.02
CA ASP A 29 14.84 -6.59 -7.14
C ASP A 29 14.97 -5.42 -8.13
N LYS A 30 14.35 -5.49 -9.32
CA LYS A 30 14.42 -4.39 -10.30
C LYS A 30 13.77 -3.11 -9.77
N LEU A 31 12.65 -3.23 -9.04
CA LEU A 31 11.97 -2.08 -8.42
C LEU A 31 12.84 -1.43 -7.34
N SER A 32 13.48 -2.22 -6.47
CA SER A 32 14.34 -1.70 -5.41
C SER A 32 15.56 -0.91 -5.94
N TYR A 33 16.04 -1.25 -7.15
CA TYR A 33 17.08 -0.50 -7.85
C TYR A 33 16.55 0.62 -8.78
N GLY A 34 15.30 1.02 -8.65
CA GLY A 34 14.71 2.10 -9.47
C GLY A 34 14.51 1.73 -10.95
N LYS A 35 14.59 0.45 -11.31
CA LYS A 35 14.36 -0.02 -12.68
C LYS A 35 12.87 -0.29 -12.94
N THR A 36 12.06 0.71 -12.69
CA THR A 36 10.59 0.66 -12.70
C THR A 36 10.01 -0.02 -13.94
N THR A 37 10.47 0.36 -15.14
CA THR A 37 9.97 -0.22 -16.41
C THR A 37 10.22 -1.73 -16.49
N LYS A 38 11.38 -2.20 -16.00
CA LYS A 38 11.71 -3.64 -16.02
C LYS A 38 10.90 -4.41 -14.98
N GLY A 39 10.76 -3.85 -13.78
CA GLY A 39 9.90 -4.41 -12.74
C GLY A 39 8.45 -4.53 -13.20
N LEU A 40 7.89 -3.45 -13.77
CA LEU A 40 6.54 -3.44 -14.33
C LEU A 40 6.33 -4.52 -15.40
N LYS A 41 7.29 -4.66 -16.32
CA LYS A 41 7.21 -5.71 -17.37
C LYS A 41 7.13 -7.10 -16.76
N LEU A 42 8.01 -7.42 -15.80
CA LEU A 42 8.01 -8.72 -15.12
C LEU A 42 6.71 -8.97 -14.34
N LEU A 43 6.19 -7.99 -13.61
CA LEU A 43 4.93 -8.11 -12.89
C LEU A 43 3.75 -8.37 -13.84
N ASN A 44 3.69 -7.66 -14.98
CA ASN A 44 2.67 -7.90 -16.01
C ASN A 44 2.79 -9.28 -16.64
N GLU A 45 4.00 -9.79 -16.88
CA GLU A 45 4.21 -11.16 -17.34
C GLU A 45 3.71 -12.17 -16.29
N ILE A 46 3.93 -11.92 -15.00
CA ILE A 46 3.43 -12.79 -13.92
C ILE A 46 1.91 -12.86 -13.94
N ILE A 47 1.21 -11.72 -13.89
CA ILE A 47 -0.27 -11.72 -13.87
C ILE A 47 -0.89 -12.20 -15.20
N SER A 48 -0.15 -12.14 -16.32
CA SER A 48 -0.61 -12.72 -17.59
C SER A 48 -0.55 -14.24 -17.57
N ASN A 49 0.41 -14.84 -16.85
CA ASN A 49 0.57 -16.28 -16.74
C ASN A 49 -0.22 -16.86 -15.55
N ASP A 50 -0.30 -16.11 -14.44
CA ASP A 50 -1.05 -16.45 -13.26
C ASP A 50 -1.78 -15.21 -12.72
N PRO A 51 -3.03 -14.96 -13.16
CA PRO A 51 -3.83 -13.86 -12.68
C PRO A 51 -4.21 -13.92 -11.20
N LEU A 52 -3.98 -15.06 -10.53
CA LEU A 52 -4.31 -15.26 -9.13
C LEU A 52 -3.11 -15.03 -8.20
N TYR A 53 -1.96 -14.64 -8.72
CA TYR A 53 -0.77 -14.38 -7.92
C TYR A 53 -0.90 -13.04 -7.17
N ALA A 54 -1.46 -13.09 -5.95
CA ALA A 54 -1.84 -11.92 -5.14
C ALA A 54 -0.69 -10.93 -4.91
N ARG A 55 0.53 -11.43 -4.66
CA ARG A 55 1.70 -10.58 -4.39
C ARG A 55 2.11 -9.71 -5.58
N ALA A 56 1.92 -10.18 -6.82
CA ALA A 56 2.17 -9.34 -7.99
C ALA A 56 1.13 -8.22 -8.10
N HIS A 57 -0.13 -8.50 -7.76
CA HIS A 57 -1.16 -7.47 -7.68
C HIS A 57 -0.81 -6.42 -6.61
N HIS A 58 -0.35 -6.82 -5.43
CA HIS A 58 0.12 -5.88 -4.41
C HIS A 58 1.24 -4.97 -4.96
N GLN A 59 2.29 -5.53 -5.56
CA GLN A 59 3.41 -4.76 -6.10
C GLN A 59 2.99 -3.83 -7.25
N LEU A 60 2.06 -4.24 -8.10
CA LEU A 60 1.48 -3.39 -9.13
C LEU A 60 0.66 -2.25 -8.50
N GLY A 61 -0.12 -2.53 -7.47
CA GLY A 61 -0.83 -1.51 -6.69
C GLY A 61 0.12 -0.44 -6.16
N MET A 62 1.22 -0.86 -5.52
CA MET A 62 2.28 0.01 -5.02
C MET A 62 2.88 0.87 -6.13
N LEU A 63 3.26 0.25 -7.24
CA LEU A 63 3.87 0.92 -8.37
C LEU A 63 2.95 1.99 -8.98
N TYR A 64 1.69 1.62 -9.23
CA TYR A 64 0.71 2.55 -9.79
C TYR A 64 0.35 3.67 -8.82
N TYR A 65 0.32 3.41 -7.52
CA TYR A 65 0.03 4.43 -6.52
C TYR A 65 1.19 5.41 -6.32
N TYR A 66 2.39 4.89 -6.02
CA TYR A 66 3.50 5.74 -5.59
C TYR A 66 4.33 6.31 -6.73
N GLU A 67 4.46 5.58 -7.87
CA GLU A 67 5.33 5.99 -8.97
C GLU A 67 4.55 6.57 -10.15
N VAL A 68 3.57 5.82 -10.66
CA VAL A 68 2.82 6.19 -11.88
C VAL A 68 1.73 7.22 -11.59
N LYS A 69 1.19 7.23 -10.35
CA LYS A 69 0.07 8.06 -9.93
C LYS A 69 -1.25 7.75 -10.67
N ASP A 70 -1.39 6.53 -11.17
CA ASP A 70 -2.66 6.00 -11.67
C ASP A 70 -3.43 5.33 -10.52
N TYR A 71 -4.21 6.15 -9.83
CA TYR A 71 -4.93 5.74 -8.63
C TYR A 71 -6.06 4.73 -8.92
N GLN A 72 -6.65 4.77 -10.11
CA GLN A 72 -7.69 3.81 -10.50
C GLN A 72 -7.10 2.41 -10.67
N THR A 73 -6.01 2.30 -11.41
CA THR A 73 -5.30 1.03 -11.62
C THR A 73 -4.71 0.52 -10.29
N ALA A 74 -4.15 1.42 -9.46
CA ALA A 74 -3.67 1.06 -8.13
C ALA A 74 -4.78 0.44 -7.26
N GLY A 75 -5.94 1.08 -7.20
CA GLY A 75 -7.11 0.60 -6.45
C GLY A 75 -7.62 -0.76 -6.94
N TYR A 76 -7.63 -0.98 -8.26
CA TYR A 76 -7.95 -2.28 -8.83
C TYR A 76 -7.00 -3.38 -8.32
N HIS A 77 -5.70 -3.14 -8.37
CA HIS A 77 -4.70 -4.13 -7.97
C HIS A 77 -4.70 -4.40 -6.46
N PHE A 78 -4.78 -3.37 -5.61
CA PHE A 78 -4.89 -3.57 -4.16
C PHE A 78 -6.16 -4.34 -3.79
N LYS A 79 -7.30 -4.01 -4.41
CA LYS A 79 -8.56 -4.71 -4.19
C LYS A 79 -8.44 -6.18 -4.61
N THR A 80 -7.89 -6.46 -5.78
CA THR A 80 -7.67 -7.82 -6.29
C THR A 80 -6.77 -8.60 -5.34
N CYS A 81 -5.66 -8.02 -4.88
CA CYS A 81 -4.80 -8.66 -3.89
C CYS A 81 -5.56 -9.02 -2.61
N MET A 82 -6.35 -8.10 -2.05
CA MET A 82 -7.17 -8.34 -0.85
C MET A 82 -8.21 -9.45 -1.06
N GLU A 83 -8.77 -9.60 -2.28
CA GLU A 83 -9.74 -10.64 -2.60
C GLU A 83 -9.08 -12.01 -2.78
N LEU A 84 -7.88 -12.06 -3.36
CA LEU A 84 -7.12 -13.29 -3.60
C LEU A 84 -6.46 -13.82 -2.33
N GLU A 85 -5.87 -12.94 -1.52
CA GLU A 85 -5.14 -13.29 -0.29
C GLU A 85 -5.57 -12.36 0.86
N PRO A 86 -6.76 -12.60 1.47
CA PRO A 86 -7.28 -11.76 2.55
C PRO A 86 -6.40 -11.74 3.81
N SER A 87 -5.48 -12.69 3.96
CA SER A 87 -4.54 -12.78 5.07
C SER A 87 -3.23 -12.03 4.83
N PHE A 88 -3.05 -11.37 3.68
CA PHE A 88 -1.82 -10.64 3.37
C PHE A 88 -1.83 -9.24 4.01
N PRO A 89 -1.08 -9.04 5.14
CA PRO A 89 -1.22 -7.85 5.98
C PRO A 89 -0.77 -6.56 5.29
N ASP A 90 0.34 -6.59 4.56
CA ASP A 90 0.95 -5.39 3.96
C ASP A 90 0.04 -4.70 2.94
N ASN A 91 -0.87 -5.46 2.32
CA ASN A 91 -1.78 -4.90 1.33
C ASN A 91 -2.82 -3.96 1.94
N TYR A 92 -3.17 -4.16 3.21
CA TYR A 92 -4.24 -3.39 3.85
C TYR A 92 -3.86 -1.94 4.11
N THR A 93 -2.66 -1.69 4.62
CA THR A 93 -2.20 -0.33 4.93
C THR A 93 -2.05 0.50 3.68
N HIS A 94 -1.43 -0.03 2.62
CA HIS A 94 -1.29 0.67 1.34
C HIS A 94 -2.62 0.90 0.63
N TYR A 95 -3.53 -0.08 0.68
CA TYR A 95 -4.86 0.11 0.10
C TYR A 95 -5.67 1.14 0.89
N LEU A 96 -5.62 1.09 2.21
CA LEU A 96 -6.30 2.06 3.07
C LEU A 96 -5.75 3.47 2.87
N ASP A 97 -4.43 3.65 2.74
CA ASP A 97 -3.80 4.94 2.45
C ASP A 97 -4.32 5.53 1.14
N LEU A 98 -4.37 4.74 0.06
CA LEU A 98 -4.98 5.16 -1.20
C LEU A 98 -6.44 5.59 -1.03
N LEU A 99 -7.24 4.83 -0.30
CA LEU A 99 -8.66 5.12 -0.09
C LEU A 99 -8.88 6.40 0.75
N VAL A 100 -8.03 6.64 1.75
CA VAL A 100 -8.00 7.87 2.55
C VAL A 100 -7.55 9.05 1.69
N PHE A 101 -6.54 8.85 0.84
CA PHE A 101 -6.11 9.88 -0.11
C PHE A 101 -7.25 10.30 -1.03
N LEU A 102 -7.99 9.34 -1.59
CA LEU A 102 -9.13 9.56 -2.49
C LEU A 102 -10.43 9.96 -1.77
N ASN A 103 -10.43 9.98 -0.44
CA ASN A 103 -11.62 10.29 0.39
C ASN A 103 -12.80 9.34 0.13
N MET A 104 -12.55 8.04 -0.03
CA MET A 104 -13.56 7.02 -0.36
C MET A 104 -14.18 6.41 0.91
N GLU A 105 -15.02 7.16 1.62
CA GLU A 105 -15.54 6.85 2.96
C GLU A 105 -16.06 5.41 3.14
N LYS A 106 -16.93 4.94 2.23
CA LYS A 106 -17.50 3.59 2.34
C LYS A 106 -16.43 2.49 2.29
N LEU A 107 -15.41 2.68 1.44
CA LEU A 107 -14.32 1.73 1.31
C LEU A 107 -13.35 1.84 2.48
N VAL A 108 -13.03 3.05 2.94
CA VAL A 108 -12.23 3.28 4.16
C VAL A 108 -12.83 2.50 5.33
N ASN A 109 -14.14 2.63 5.58
CA ASN A 109 -14.81 1.93 6.67
C ASN A 109 -14.78 0.40 6.49
N ASN A 110 -14.98 -0.11 5.28
CA ASN A 110 -14.97 -1.55 5.04
C ASN A 110 -13.56 -2.15 5.17
N VAL A 111 -12.57 -1.53 4.53
CA VAL A 111 -11.19 -2.04 4.49
C VAL A 111 -10.54 -1.93 5.88
N SER A 112 -10.78 -0.86 6.62
CA SER A 112 -10.23 -0.70 7.97
C SER A 112 -10.73 -1.76 8.96
N VAL A 113 -12.01 -2.14 8.87
CA VAL A 113 -12.55 -3.24 9.70
C VAL A 113 -11.86 -4.56 9.36
N LYS A 114 -11.66 -4.86 8.08
CA LYS A 114 -10.92 -6.06 7.65
C LYS A 114 -9.48 -6.03 8.14
N ALA A 115 -8.79 -4.90 7.94
CA ALA A 115 -7.42 -4.69 8.36
C ALA A 115 -7.22 -4.95 9.86
N LEU A 116 -8.05 -4.35 10.71
CA LEU A 116 -7.98 -4.52 12.16
C LEU A 116 -8.28 -5.95 12.65
N ASN A 117 -8.91 -6.78 11.81
CA ASN A 117 -9.17 -8.19 12.11
C ASN A 117 -8.17 -9.15 11.44
N THR A 118 -7.20 -8.65 10.67
CA THR A 118 -6.20 -9.45 9.98
C THR A 118 -4.93 -9.52 10.82
N PRO A 119 -4.48 -10.73 11.22
CA PRO A 119 -3.23 -10.88 11.97
C PRO A 119 -2.03 -10.34 11.19
N GLY A 120 -1.14 -9.64 11.88
CA GLY A 120 0.09 -9.09 11.28
C GLY A 120 -0.07 -7.71 10.62
N VAL A 121 -1.27 -7.19 10.51
CA VAL A 121 -1.49 -5.79 10.07
C VAL A 121 -1.00 -4.83 11.15
N ASP A 122 -0.32 -3.76 10.75
CA ASP A 122 0.06 -2.68 11.64
C ASP A 122 -1.18 -1.88 12.07
N THR A 123 -1.67 -2.18 13.27
CA THR A 123 -2.86 -1.55 13.85
C THR A 123 -2.64 -0.07 14.15
N ALA A 124 -1.41 0.34 14.50
CA ALA A 124 -1.07 1.74 14.75
C ALA A 124 -1.19 2.55 13.45
N GLU A 125 -0.66 2.03 12.35
CA GLU A 125 -0.79 2.66 11.03
C GLU A 125 -2.26 2.75 10.58
N VAL A 126 -3.04 1.68 10.74
CA VAL A 126 -4.48 1.71 10.41
C VAL A 126 -5.21 2.80 11.20
N TYR A 127 -4.98 2.91 12.52
CA TYR A 127 -5.60 3.97 13.31
C TYR A 127 -5.10 5.36 12.94
N SER A 128 -3.83 5.51 12.56
CA SER A 128 -3.28 6.78 12.07
C SER A 128 -3.97 7.22 10.78
N LEU A 129 -4.16 6.31 9.83
CA LEU A 129 -4.88 6.56 8.57
C LEU A 129 -6.35 6.92 8.82
N LEU A 130 -7.03 6.25 9.75
CA LEU A 130 -8.39 6.62 10.16
C LEU A 130 -8.43 8.00 10.84
N GLY A 131 -7.41 8.32 11.64
CA GLY A 131 -7.23 9.65 12.22
C GLY A 131 -7.12 10.71 11.12
N LEU A 132 -6.28 10.48 10.13
CA LEU A 132 -6.11 11.36 8.98
C LEU A 132 -7.41 11.52 8.16
N PHE A 133 -8.13 10.42 7.92
CA PHE A 133 -9.41 10.46 7.21
C PHE A 133 -10.42 11.36 7.91
N HIS A 134 -10.59 11.21 9.22
CA HIS A 134 -11.50 12.03 10.01
C HIS A 134 -11.01 13.49 10.14
N GLU A 135 -9.70 13.71 10.16
CA GLU A 135 -9.12 15.06 10.11
C GLU A 135 -9.46 15.77 8.80
N LYS A 136 -9.33 15.09 7.65
CA LYS A 136 -9.72 15.62 6.33
C LYS A 136 -11.21 15.96 6.28
N SER A 137 -12.04 15.16 6.93
CA SER A 137 -13.50 15.36 7.04
C SER A 137 -13.91 16.38 8.10
N LYS A 138 -12.93 16.97 8.83
CA LYS A 138 -13.14 17.92 9.95
C LYS A 138 -13.91 17.32 11.13
N ASP A 139 -14.00 16.01 11.24
CA ASP A 139 -14.51 15.31 12.42
C ASP A 139 -13.38 15.19 13.46
N TRP A 140 -13.12 16.31 14.15
CA TRP A 140 -12.00 16.42 15.09
C TRP A 140 -12.07 15.40 16.22
N THR A 141 -13.30 15.08 16.67
CA THR A 141 -13.52 14.12 17.76
C THR A 141 -13.09 12.72 17.35
N LYS A 142 -13.54 12.24 16.19
CA LYS A 142 -13.12 10.93 15.68
C LYS A 142 -11.65 10.90 15.30
N ALA A 143 -11.13 11.99 14.72
CA ALA A 143 -9.71 12.11 14.43
C ALA A 143 -8.87 11.94 15.70
N LEU A 144 -9.20 12.65 16.79
CA LEU A 144 -8.51 12.56 18.06
C LEU A 144 -8.55 11.13 18.64
N ILE A 145 -9.73 10.50 18.64
CA ILE A 145 -9.91 9.13 19.15
C ILE A 145 -9.01 8.15 18.39
N ASN A 146 -8.97 8.25 17.06
CA ASN A 146 -8.17 7.34 16.26
C ASN A 146 -6.67 7.57 16.43
N TYR A 147 -6.20 8.82 16.45
CA TYR A 147 -4.79 9.09 16.75
C TYR A 147 -4.38 8.66 18.17
N GLN A 148 -5.28 8.73 19.15
CA GLN A 148 -5.01 8.21 20.49
C GLN A 148 -4.89 6.68 20.50
N LYS A 149 -5.73 5.96 19.74
CA LYS A 149 -5.59 4.52 19.54
C LYS A 149 -4.26 4.17 18.88
N ALA A 150 -3.90 4.87 17.80
CA ALA A 150 -2.61 4.69 17.15
C ALA A 150 -1.45 4.88 18.14
N PHE A 151 -1.51 5.90 18.99
CA PHE A 151 -0.49 6.17 20.00
C PHE A 151 -0.34 5.06 21.04
N MET A 152 -1.40 4.32 21.34
CA MET A 152 -1.36 3.18 22.29
C MET A 152 -0.78 1.92 21.66
N GLU A 153 -0.91 1.77 20.34
CA GLU A 153 -0.45 0.57 19.60
C GLU A 153 0.97 0.73 19.03
N VAL A 154 1.42 1.98 18.78
CA VAL A 154 2.71 2.23 18.13
C VAL A 154 3.89 1.82 19.00
N THR A 155 4.84 1.11 18.39
CA THR A 155 6.08 0.67 19.03
C THR A 155 7.31 1.46 18.55
N ASP A 156 7.30 1.96 17.32
CA ASP A 156 8.40 2.77 16.79
C ASP A 156 8.40 4.17 17.41
N HIS A 157 9.61 4.68 17.72
CA HIS A 157 9.80 5.96 18.38
C HIS A 157 9.47 7.15 17.47
N ASN A 158 9.82 7.09 16.19
CA ASN A 158 9.59 8.18 15.25
C ASN A 158 8.09 8.29 14.92
N ASP A 159 7.46 7.16 14.65
CA ASP A 159 6.01 7.09 14.40
C ASP A 159 5.23 7.60 15.61
N LYS A 160 5.69 7.29 16.82
CA LYS A 160 5.10 7.81 18.07
C LYS A 160 5.15 9.32 18.15
N ILE A 161 6.27 9.94 17.77
CA ILE A 161 6.42 11.40 17.72
C ILE A 161 5.44 12.01 16.72
N ASP A 162 5.31 11.43 15.53
CA ASP A 162 4.43 11.94 14.48
C ASP A 162 2.95 11.86 14.87
N ILE A 163 2.56 10.75 15.52
CA ILE A 163 1.21 10.59 16.07
C ILE A 163 0.96 11.62 17.20
N GLU A 164 1.92 11.84 18.08
CA GLU A 164 1.81 12.83 19.15
C GLU A 164 1.63 14.26 18.61
N GLN A 165 2.36 14.61 17.55
CA GLN A 165 2.19 15.89 16.86
C GLN A 165 0.79 16.02 16.24
N SER A 166 0.28 14.93 15.65
CA SER A 166 -1.08 14.87 15.11
C SER A 166 -2.13 15.10 16.18
N ILE A 167 -1.99 14.48 17.36
CA ILE A 167 -2.86 14.70 18.52
C ILE A 167 -2.81 16.17 18.99
N LYS A 168 -1.62 16.76 19.10
CA LYS A 168 -1.45 18.18 19.47
C LYS A 168 -2.14 19.10 18.46
N ARG A 169 -1.97 18.82 17.16
CA ARG A 169 -2.61 19.57 16.07
C ARG A 169 -4.14 19.52 16.15
N ILE A 170 -4.72 18.34 16.36
CA ILE A 170 -6.18 18.19 16.47
C ILE A 170 -6.71 18.92 17.70
N ARG A 171 -6.08 18.78 18.87
CA ARG A 171 -6.49 19.51 20.09
C ARG A 171 -6.49 21.02 19.90
N SER A 172 -5.50 21.55 19.18
CA SER A 172 -5.46 22.98 18.83
C SER A 172 -6.66 23.37 17.95
N LYS A 173 -6.96 22.59 16.90
CA LYS A 173 -8.12 22.85 16.00
C LYS A 173 -9.45 22.81 16.78
N MET A 174 -9.63 21.88 17.70
CA MET A 174 -10.83 21.79 18.55
C MET A 174 -11.01 23.04 19.44
N LYS A 175 -9.94 23.54 20.05
CA LYS A 175 -9.99 24.77 20.86
C LYS A 175 -10.42 25.99 20.04
N HIS A 176 -9.87 26.14 18.83
CA HIS A 176 -10.24 27.24 17.96
C HIS A 176 -11.70 27.14 17.48
N THR A 177 -12.19 25.95 17.18
CA THR A 177 -13.59 25.75 16.80
C THR A 177 -14.55 26.14 17.92
N LEU A 178 -14.26 25.76 19.15
CA LEU A 178 -15.07 26.16 20.33
C LEU A 178 -15.05 27.68 20.55
N ALA A 179 -13.89 28.33 20.47
CA ALA A 179 -13.78 29.79 20.63
C ALA A 179 -14.63 30.55 19.59
N TYR A 180 -14.66 30.11 18.35
CA TYR A 180 -15.51 30.70 17.31
C TYR A 180 -17.01 30.55 17.59
N THR A 181 -17.43 29.41 18.13
CA THR A 181 -18.84 29.14 18.46
C THR A 181 -19.35 30.08 19.55
N TYR A 182 -18.53 30.37 20.55
CA TYR A 182 -18.91 31.31 21.64
C TYR A 182 -18.96 32.78 21.19
N GLN A 183 -18.19 33.18 20.18
CA GLN A 183 -18.22 34.58 19.67
C GLN A 183 -19.44 34.87 18.78
N ILE A 184 -20.12 33.86 18.25
CA ILE A 184 -21.30 34.02 17.40
C ILE A 184 -22.61 34.11 18.24
N THR A 185 -22.58 33.69 19.50
CA THR A 185 -23.73 33.60 20.38
C THR A 185 -23.88 34.82 21.34
N GLU A 186 -22.98 35.79 21.33
CA GLU A 186 -23.08 37.11 21.99
C GLU A 186 -23.57 38.19 20.98
#